data_9205b14832b13c527871c1df7d5a6c4d
#
_entry.id   9205b14832b13c527871c1df7d5a6c4d
#
_cell.length_a   1.000
_cell.length_b   1.000
_cell.length_c   1.000
_cell.angle_alpha   90.00
_cell.angle_beta   90.00
_cell.angle_gamma   90.00
#
_symmetry.space_group_name_H-M   'P 1'
#
loop_
_entity.id
_entity.type
_entity.pdbx_description
1 polymer ?
#
loop_
_entity_poly.entity_id
_entity_poly.type
_entity_poly.pdbx_seq_one_letter_code
_entity_poly.pdbx_strand_id
1 'polypeptide(L)'
;MELHLALDQASDLTAQIVHQIRDAIQRGRLEAGARMPPTRLLGTQLGVARKTVTAAYERLVAEGWLHARVGDGTYVAEGLARPAVRMAA
;
A
#
# COMPACT_ATOMS: atom_id res chain seq x y z
N MET A 1 -7.99 0.14 -11.07
CA MET A 1 -6.97 -0.87 -10.85
C MET A 1 -7.37 -1.84 -9.76
N GLU A 2 -7.14 -3.09 -9.99
CA GLU A 2 -7.41 -4.07 -8.97
C GLU A 2 -6.14 -4.52 -8.30
N LEU A 3 -6.21 -4.73 -7.02
CA LEU A 3 -5.08 -5.18 -6.25
C LEU A 3 -5.45 -6.51 -5.61
N HIS A 4 -4.81 -7.58 -6.04
CA HIS A 4 -5.14 -8.88 -5.53
C HIS A 4 -4.24 -9.24 -4.36
N LEU A 5 -4.82 -9.32 -3.19
CA LEU A 5 -4.08 -9.69 -1.99
C LEU A 5 -4.72 -10.92 -1.37
N ALA A 6 -3.91 -11.79 -0.84
CA ALA A 6 -4.40 -12.98 -0.16
C ALA A 6 -4.28 -12.76 1.34
N LEU A 7 -5.40 -12.66 2.01
CA LEU A 7 -5.41 -12.38 3.44
C LEU A 7 -5.77 -13.60 4.26
N ASP A 8 -5.09 -13.73 5.39
CA ASP A 8 -5.35 -14.80 6.34
C ASP A 8 -6.06 -14.15 7.52
N GLN A 9 -7.31 -14.47 7.71
CA GLN A 9 -8.11 -13.85 8.75
C GLN A 9 -7.61 -14.13 10.17
N ALA A 10 -6.75 -15.10 10.30
CA ALA A 10 -6.24 -15.44 11.63
C ALA A 10 -5.11 -14.54 12.09
N SER A 11 -4.58 -13.71 11.21
CA SER A 11 -3.47 -12.85 11.56
C SER A 11 -3.83 -11.38 11.48
N ASP A 12 -2.89 -10.52 11.79
CA ASP A 12 -3.11 -9.07 11.76
C ASP A 12 -3.33 -8.62 10.32
N LEU A 13 -4.57 -8.26 10.01
CA LEU A 13 -4.92 -7.86 8.65
C LEU A 13 -4.19 -6.61 8.19
N THR A 14 -4.01 -5.65 9.07
CA THR A 14 -3.31 -4.43 8.71
C THR A 14 -1.87 -4.76 8.29
N ALA A 15 -1.19 -5.58 9.08
CA ALA A 15 0.18 -5.94 8.77
C ALA A 15 0.27 -6.73 7.47
N GLN A 16 -0.70 -7.59 7.21
CA GLN A 16 -0.69 -8.36 5.98
C GLN A 16 -0.84 -7.46 4.78
N ILE A 17 -1.74 -6.47 4.85
CA ILE A 17 -1.95 -5.55 3.75
C ILE A 17 -0.68 -4.74 3.51
N VAL A 18 -0.06 -4.25 4.58
CA VAL A 18 1.17 -3.49 4.46
C VAL A 18 2.24 -4.33 3.78
N HIS A 19 2.41 -5.56 4.26
CA HIS A 19 3.46 -6.43 3.75
C HIS A 19 3.25 -6.75 2.28
N GLN A 20 2.04 -7.05 1.90
CA GLN A 20 1.78 -7.45 0.53
C GLN A 20 1.84 -6.28 -0.45
N ILE A 21 1.43 -5.09 -0.03
CA ILE A 21 1.55 -3.92 -0.89
C ILE A 21 3.02 -3.58 -1.07
N ARG A 22 3.80 -3.63 0.03
CA ARG A 22 5.21 -3.36 -0.06
C ARG A 22 5.90 -4.36 -0.99
N ASP A 23 5.54 -5.62 -0.87
CA ASP A 23 6.10 -6.65 -1.71
C ASP A 23 5.75 -6.42 -3.18
N ALA A 24 4.51 -6.02 -3.45
CA ALA A 24 4.09 -5.75 -4.81
C ALA A 24 4.86 -4.58 -5.43
N ILE A 25 5.17 -3.58 -4.63
CA ILE A 25 5.96 -2.44 -5.10
C ILE A 25 7.39 -2.89 -5.39
N GLN A 26 7.96 -3.68 -4.50
CA GLN A 26 9.32 -4.14 -4.68
C GLN A 26 9.47 -5.04 -5.89
N ARG A 27 8.45 -5.82 -6.19
CA ARG A 27 8.50 -6.72 -7.32
C ARG A 27 8.03 -6.07 -8.63
N GLY A 28 7.69 -4.80 -8.58
CA GLY A 28 7.28 -4.11 -9.80
C GLY A 28 5.85 -4.31 -10.25
N ARG A 29 5.04 -4.99 -9.45
CA ARG A 29 3.64 -5.16 -9.82
C ARG A 29 2.88 -3.86 -9.61
N LEU A 30 3.30 -3.03 -8.67
CA LEU A 30 2.76 -1.71 -8.47
C LEU A 30 3.88 -0.76 -8.86
N GLU A 31 3.68 -0.02 -9.92
CA GLU A 31 4.73 0.86 -10.42
C GLU A 31 4.78 2.19 -9.69
N ALA A 32 5.96 2.80 -9.69
CA ALA A 32 6.11 4.10 -9.07
C ALA A 32 5.14 5.07 -9.71
N GLY A 33 4.48 5.85 -8.91
CA GLY A 33 3.51 6.82 -9.41
C GLY A 33 2.12 6.26 -9.66
N ALA A 34 1.94 4.96 -9.57
CA ALA A 34 0.63 4.36 -9.82
C ALA A 34 -0.34 4.75 -8.73
N ARG A 35 -1.59 4.96 -9.10
CA ARG A 35 -2.61 5.35 -8.13
C ARG A 35 -3.10 4.11 -7.41
N MET A 36 -3.22 4.21 -6.09
CA MET A 36 -3.75 3.12 -5.29
C MET A 36 -5.26 3.18 -5.26
N PRO A 37 -5.93 2.05 -5.12
CA PRO A 37 -7.39 2.07 -4.98
C PRO A 37 -7.78 2.82 -3.72
N PRO A 38 -8.94 3.48 -3.71
CA PRO A 38 -9.40 4.17 -2.51
C PRO A 38 -9.58 3.16 -1.38
N THR A 39 -9.36 3.59 -0.15
CA THR A 39 -9.43 2.67 0.98
C THR A 39 -10.77 1.98 1.09
N ARG A 40 -11.86 2.71 0.80
CA ARG A 40 -13.18 2.10 0.88
C ARG A 40 -13.33 0.98 -0.14
N LEU A 41 -12.86 1.23 -1.36
CA LEU A 41 -13.00 0.23 -2.40
C LEU A 41 -12.14 -0.99 -2.09
N LEU A 42 -10.92 -0.79 -1.65
CA LEU A 42 -10.06 -1.91 -1.34
C LEU A 42 -10.61 -2.69 -0.16
N GLY A 43 -11.16 -2.00 0.83
CA GLY A 43 -11.78 -2.70 1.96
C GLY A 43 -12.92 -3.59 1.50
N THR A 44 -13.73 -3.11 0.57
CA THR A 44 -14.82 -3.91 0.03
C THR A 44 -14.28 -5.09 -0.75
N GLN A 45 -13.25 -4.87 -1.57
CA GLN A 45 -12.68 -5.95 -2.38
C GLN A 45 -12.04 -7.04 -1.51
N LEU A 46 -11.42 -6.66 -0.41
CA LEU A 46 -10.76 -7.62 0.45
C LEU A 46 -11.67 -8.19 1.53
N GLY A 47 -12.84 -7.61 1.69
CA GLY A 47 -13.75 -8.07 2.74
C GLY A 47 -13.31 -7.66 4.13
N VAL A 48 -12.63 -6.54 4.28
CA VAL A 48 -12.18 -6.06 5.57
C VAL A 48 -12.71 -4.65 5.83
N ALA A 49 -12.65 -4.22 7.06
CA ALA A 49 -13.14 -2.90 7.42
C ALA A 49 -12.29 -1.83 6.73
N ARG A 50 -12.92 -0.75 6.33
CA ARG A 50 -12.21 0.33 5.69
C ARG A 50 -11.09 0.86 6.58
N LYS A 51 -11.30 0.95 7.88
CA LYS A 51 -10.28 1.46 8.76
C LYS A 51 -9.04 0.59 8.80
N THR A 52 -9.19 -0.70 8.52
CA THR A 52 -8.05 -1.60 8.45
C THR A 52 -7.18 -1.22 7.26
N VAL A 53 -7.80 -0.91 6.13
CA VAL A 53 -7.06 -0.50 4.94
C VAL A 53 -6.46 0.88 5.17
N THR A 54 -7.22 1.78 5.81
CA THR A 54 -6.71 3.13 6.08
C THR A 54 -5.47 3.06 6.95
N ALA A 55 -5.48 2.22 7.97
CA ALA A 55 -4.32 2.07 8.84
C ALA A 55 -3.12 1.54 8.07
N ALA A 56 -3.35 0.60 7.16
CA ALA A 56 -2.28 0.05 6.36
C ALA A 56 -1.70 1.12 5.42
N TYR A 57 -2.55 1.92 4.80
CA TYR A 57 -2.07 2.97 3.91
C TYR A 57 -1.28 4.01 4.71
N GLU A 58 -1.77 4.39 5.88
CA GLU A 58 -1.06 5.37 6.70
C GLU A 58 0.32 4.87 7.08
N ARG A 59 0.42 3.59 7.38
CA ARG A 59 1.68 3.01 7.75
C ARG A 59 2.63 3.01 6.56
N LEU A 60 2.11 2.69 5.37
CA LEU A 60 2.92 2.67 4.16
C LEU A 60 3.38 4.09 3.79
N VAL A 61 2.54 5.09 4.02
CA VAL A 61 2.93 6.46 3.77
C VAL A 61 4.03 6.85 4.74
N ALA A 62 3.90 6.47 6.01
CA ALA A 62 4.92 6.79 7.01
C ALA A 62 6.25 6.11 6.70
N GLU A 63 6.21 4.96 6.07
CA GLU A 63 7.43 4.23 5.72
C GLU A 63 7.98 4.68 4.35
N GLY A 64 7.27 5.55 3.65
CA GLY A 64 7.77 6.07 2.39
C GLY A 64 7.38 5.27 1.15
N TRP A 65 6.56 4.24 1.31
CA TRP A 65 6.16 3.42 0.16
C TRP A 65 5.02 4.05 -0.63
N LEU A 66 4.15 4.79 0.04
CA LEU A 66 3.04 5.45 -0.60
C LEU A 66 3.09 6.94 -0.33
N HIS A 67 2.41 7.68 -1.17
CA HIS A 67 2.38 9.14 -1.08
C HIS A 67 0.92 9.58 -1.15
N ALA A 68 0.47 10.29 -0.15
CA ALA A 68 -0.91 10.77 -0.12
C ALA A 68 -0.97 12.20 -0.65
N ARG A 69 -1.93 12.45 -1.55
CA ARG A 69 -2.15 13.79 -2.07
C ARG A 69 -3.50 14.25 -1.57
N VAL A 70 -3.50 15.30 -0.80
CA VAL A 70 -4.74 15.82 -0.23
C VAL A 70 -5.76 16.11 -1.31
N GLY A 71 -6.94 15.55 -1.14
CA GLY A 71 -8.03 15.79 -2.09
C GLY A 71 -7.92 15.02 -3.40
N ASP A 72 -6.89 14.21 -3.56
CA ASP A 72 -6.69 13.52 -4.82
C ASP A 72 -6.63 12.01 -4.64
N GLY A 73 -5.86 11.49 -3.74
CA GLY A 73 -5.75 10.06 -3.53
C GLY A 73 -4.39 9.65 -3.02
N THR A 74 -4.11 8.37 -3.09
CA THR A 74 -2.85 7.82 -2.62
C THR A 74 -2.16 7.16 -3.80
N TYR A 75 -0.88 7.38 -3.90
CA TYR A 75 -0.08 6.90 -5.03
C TYR A 75 1.15 6.17 -4.53
N VAL A 76 1.70 5.30 -5.36
CA VAL A 76 2.95 4.63 -5.03
C VAL A 76 4.04 5.70 -5.14
N ALA A 77 4.87 5.82 -4.13
CA ALA A 77 5.91 6.84 -4.11
C ALA A 77 6.94 6.56 -5.19
N GLU A 78 7.46 7.61 -5.78
CA GLU A 78 8.46 7.44 -6.83
C GLU A 78 9.84 7.38 -6.22
N GLY A 79 10.72 6.67 -6.87
CA GLY A 79 12.07 6.57 -6.37
C GLY A 79 12.31 5.48 -5.36
N LEU A 80 11.25 4.82 -4.95
CA LEU A 80 11.41 3.81 -3.96
C LEU A 80 12.10 2.59 -4.46
N ALA A 81 12.12 2.42 -5.74
CA ALA A 81 12.71 1.24 -6.28
C ALA A 81 14.17 1.14 -5.95
N ARG A 82 14.75 2.14 -5.43
CA ARG A 82 16.14 2.06 -5.14
C ARG A 82 16.30 2.14 -3.70
N PRO A 83 15.85 1.15 -3.12
CA PRO A 83 15.83 1.10 -1.72
C PRO A 83 17.18 1.34 -1.14
N ALA A 84 18.07 0.75 -1.70
CA ALA A 84 19.36 0.84 -1.14
C ALA A 84 19.75 2.28 -1.08
N VAL A 85 19.25 2.90 -2.01
CA VAL A 85 19.60 4.24 -2.10
C VAL A 85 19.22 4.97 -0.96
N ARG A 86 18.11 4.73 -0.64
CA ARG A 86 17.63 5.53 0.23
C ARG A 86 18.20 5.32 1.39
N MET A 87 18.42 4.32 1.64
CA MET A 87 18.82 4.17 2.83
C MET A 87 19.98 4.63 3.03
N ALA A 88 20.56 4.69 2.18
CA ALA A 88 21.87 5.06 2.39
C ALA A 88 21.82 6.43 2.78
N ALA A 89 20.85 6.91 2.51
CA ALA A 89 20.85 8.29 2.77
C ALA A 89 21.23 8.62 4.02
#